data_e2f02699ea8620e737e038e3ca9fdc66
#
_entry.id   e2f02699ea8620e737e038e3ca9fdc66
#
_cell.length_a   1.000
_cell.length_b   1.000
_cell.length_c   1.000
_cell.angle_alpha   90.00
_cell.angle_beta   90.00
_cell.angle_gamma   90.00
#
_symmetry.space_group_name_H-M   'P 1'
#
loop_
_entity.id
_entity.type
_entity.pdbx_description
1 polymer ?
#
loop_
_entity_poly.entity_id
_entity_poly.type
_entity_poly.pdbx_seq_one_letter_code
_entity_poly.pdbx_strand_id
1 'polypeptide(L)'
;MKILHILDHSIPLHSGYTFRTKAILEQQRKLGWETYHITSSKHIGATAPIEKTDGFTFYRSKIPKSLFNRLPIVNQWAIVRSLVNRLDEIIPLIKPDILHAHSPALNGYAALIIAKRYHIPLVYECRAFWEDAAVDHGTAAEGGLRYILSKKLETYVFKHVNAITTICEGLRSDIASRGIPVKKITVIPNAVDIDQFTYGIEADQALSRKLGLQNKTVLGFIGSFYAYEGLPLLLDALPKIMTKHPEIRLLLVGGGPQEEFIKQKIKNMGLQHVVIFTGRIAHELVQDYYNQVDIFVYPRLAMRLTNLVTPLKPLEAMAQGRLVLASDVGGHKELIKPLYNGFLFKANDADELAKTVIDIL
;
A
#
# COMPACT_ATOMS: atom_id res chain seq x y z
N MET A 1 13.66 7.97 -24.17
CA MET A 1 13.68 8.77 -22.91
C MET A 1 14.17 7.86 -21.80
N LYS A 2 15.15 8.32 -21.01
CA LYS A 2 15.75 7.60 -19.88
C LYS A 2 15.22 8.16 -18.58
N ILE A 3 14.62 7.33 -17.77
CA ILE A 3 14.06 7.70 -16.45
C ILE A 3 14.83 6.99 -15.35
N LEU A 4 15.36 7.73 -14.39
CA LEU A 4 15.98 7.17 -13.20
C LEU A 4 15.00 7.24 -12.03
N HIS A 5 14.48 6.07 -11.62
CA HIS A 5 13.60 5.92 -10.47
C HIS A 5 14.41 5.83 -9.17
N ILE A 6 14.02 6.65 -8.19
CA ILE A 6 14.63 6.71 -6.86
C ILE A 6 13.60 6.18 -5.87
N LEU A 7 13.85 5.00 -5.32
CA LEU A 7 12.91 4.17 -4.58
C LEU A 7 13.33 4.01 -3.12
N ASP A 8 12.36 3.83 -2.22
CA ASP A 8 12.65 3.43 -0.83
C ASP A 8 13.12 1.98 -0.76
N HIS A 9 12.35 1.08 -1.37
CA HIS A 9 12.64 -0.34 -1.51
C HIS A 9 12.05 -0.87 -2.83
N SER A 10 12.37 -2.10 -3.19
CA SER A 10 11.92 -2.74 -4.43
C SER A 10 11.79 -4.25 -4.26
N ILE A 11 11.43 -4.97 -5.33
CA ILE A 11 11.54 -6.43 -5.39
C ILE A 11 12.96 -6.87 -4.95
N PRO A 12 13.10 -8.03 -4.27
CA PRO A 12 12.07 -9.04 -3.98
C PRO A 12 11.19 -8.76 -2.75
N LEU A 13 11.24 -7.59 -2.13
CA LEU A 13 10.37 -7.27 -1.00
C LEU A 13 8.93 -7.09 -1.47
N HIS A 14 8.01 -7.91 -0.99
CA HIS A 14 6.61 -7.86 -1.36
C HIS A 14 5.85 -6.80 -0.55
N SER A 15 5.36 -5.79 -1.24
CA SER A 15 4.50 -4.73 -0.68
C SER A 15 3.70 -4.07 -1.80
N GLY A 16 2.60 -3.39 -1.46
CA GLY A 16 1.84 -2.59 -2.44
C GLY A 16 2.70 -1.51 -3.11
N TYR A 17 3.68 -0.95 -2.38
CA TYR A 17 4.66 -0.03 -2.94
C TYR A 17 5.50 -0.69 -4.04
N THR A 18 5.98 -1.89 -3.80
CA THR A 18 6.84 -2.64 -4.73
C THR A 18 6.07 -3.07 -5.98
N PHE A 19 4.86 -3.62 -5.82
CA PHE A 19 4.04 -4.08 -6.94
C PHE A 19 3.62 -2.92 -7.84
N ARG A 20 3.16 -1.80 -7.26
CA ARG A 20 2.87 -0.59 -8.03
C ARG A 20 4.11 -0.08 -8.77
N THR A 21 5.28 -0.08 -8.13
CA THR A 21 6.53 0.34 -8.79
C THR A 21 6.83 -0.55 -9.96
N LYS A 22 6.82 -1.88 -9.78
CA LYS A 22 7.08 -2.86 -10.85
C LYS A 22 6.14 -2.63 -12.03
N ALA A 23 4.84 -2.49 -11.80
CA ALA A 23 3.84 -2.23 -12.83
C ALA A 23 4.14 -0.94 -13.61
N ILE A 24 4.49 0.15 -12.92
CA ILE A 24 4.87 1.42 -13.57
C ILE A 24 6.09 1.20 -14.48
N LEU A 25 7.13 0.51 -13.99
CA LEU A 25 8.35 0.27 -14.77
C LEU A 25 8.06 -0.58 -16.01
N GLU A 26 7.22 -1.62 -15.89
CA GLU A 26 6.81 -2.46 -17.01
C GLU A 26 6.05 -1.67 -18.07
N GLN A 27 5.07 -0.85 -17.65
CA GLN A 27 4.30 -0.04 -18.58
C GLN A 27 5.15 1.03 -19.27
N GLN A 28 6.08 1.66 -18.56
CA GLN A 28 7.01 2.61 -19.15
C GLN A 28 7.92 1.95 -20.19
N ARG A 29 8.39 0.72 -19.94
CA ARG A 29 9.18 -0.05 -20.91
C ARG A 29 8.35 -0.45 -22.12
N LYS A 30 7.08 -0.82 -21.96
CA LYS A 30 6.14 -1.08 -23.07
C LYS A 30 5.93 0.17 -23.95
N LEU A 31 6.04 1.37 -23.35
CA LEU A 31 6.01 2.65 -24.09
C LEU A 31 7.35 3.01 -24.77
N GLY A 32 8.35 2.14 -24.71
CA GLY A 32 9.67 2.36 -25.32
C GLY A 32 10.60 3.25 -24.48
N TRP A 33 10.33 3.44 -23.19
CA TRP A 33 11.20 4.21 -22.31
C TRP A 33 12.23 3.30 -21.63
N GLU A 34 13.42 3.83 -21.40
CA GLU A 34 14.47 3.14 -20.65
C GLU A 34 14.33 3.50 -19.17
N THR A 35 14.18 2.48 -18.32
CA THR A 35 14.03 2.67 -16.87
C THR A 35 15.26 2.17 -16.12
N TYR A 36 15.78 3.01 -15.25
CA TYR A 36 16.89 2.72 -14.32
C TYR A 36 16.39 2.90 -12.90
N HIS A 37 16.91 2.13 -11.95
CA HIS A 37 16.33 2.07 -10.61
C HIS A 37 17.42 2.07 -9.53
N ILE A 38 17.27 2.98 -8.57
CA ILE A 38 18.09 3.00 -7.36
C ILE A 38 17.19 2.87 -6.13
N THR A 39 17.62 2.10 -5.13
CA THR A 39 16.95 2.05 -3.84
C THR A 39 17.75 2.77 -2.78
N SER A 40 17.02 3.35 -1.81
CA SER A 40 17.64 3.85 -0.60
C SER A 40 18.23 2.70 0.23
N SER A 41 19.00 3.06 1.25
CA SER A 41 19.55 2.10 2.21
C SER A 41 18.52 1.45 3.15
N LYS A 42 17.25 1.82 3.02
CA LYS A 42 16.13 1.15 3.72
C LYS A 42 15.71 -0.16 3.06
N HIS A 43 16.14 -0.41 1.83
CA HIS A 43 15.95 -1.72 1.21
C HIS A 43 16.74 -2.76 1.96
N ILE A 44 16.02 -3.71 2.59
CA ILE A 44 16.59 -4.79 3.40
C ILE A 44 16.91 -5.98 2.48
N GLY A 45 18.01 -6.70 2.77
CA GLY A 45 18.37 -7.91 2.04
C GLY A 45 19.26 -7.68 0.82
N ALA A 46 19.69 -6.43 0.56
CA ALA A 46 20.64 -6.17 -0.52
C ALA A 46 21.99 -6.89 -0.26
N THR A 47 22.38 -7.76 -1.19
CA THR A 47 23.64 -8.56 -1.14
C THR A 47 24.77 -7.91 -1.93
N ALA A 48 24.43 -7.14 -2.97
CA ALA A 48 25.40 -6.51 -3.86
C ALA A 48 25.02 -5.04 -4.16
N PRO A 49 25.99 -4.19 -4.58
CA PRO A 49 25.74 -2.80 -4.98
C PRO A 49 24.87 -2.68 -6.24
N ILE A 50 24.80 -3.73 -7.04
CA ILE A 50 23.95 -3.86 -8.24
C ILE A 50 23.33 -5.25 -8.19
N GLU A 51 22.03 -5.32 -8.25
CA GLU A 51 21.25 -6.57 -8.23
C GLU A 51 20.31 -6.64 -9.41
N LYS A 52 20.17 -7.84 -9.96
CA LYS A 52 19.17 -8.13 -11.01
C LYS A 52 18.06 -9.01 -10.44
N THR A 53 16.82 -8.56 -10.59
CA THR A 53 15.64 -9.29 -10.12
C THR A 53 14.49 -9.05 -11.11
N ASP A 54 13.82 -10.10 -11.56
CA ASP A 54 12.67 -10.06 -12.50
C ASP A 54 12.95 -9.20 -13.77
N GLY A 55 14.14 -9.30 -14.34
CA GLY A 55 14.51 -8.54 -15.54
C GLY A 55 14.81 -7.04 -15.30
N PHE A 56 14.81 -6.60 -14.03
CA PHE A 56 15.18 -5.24 -13.62
C PHE A 56 16.56 -5.23 -12.97
N THR A 57 17.32 -4.16 -13.23
CA THR A 57 18.60 -3.89 -12.58
C THR A 57 18.40 -2.80 -11.54
N PHE A 58 18.77 -3.07 -10.28
CA PHE A 58 18.68 -2.12 -9.17
C PHE A 58 20.07 -1.75 -8.67
N TYR A 59 20.35 -0.47 -8.62
CA TYR A 59 21.49 0.08 -7.89
C TYR A 59 21.10 0.19 -6.41
N ARG A 60 21.92 -0.35 -5.50
CA ARG A 60 21.65 -0.36 -4.06
C ARG A 60 22.52 0.65 -3.34
N SER A 61 21.89 1.45 -2.46
CA SER A 61 22.60 2.34 -1.56
C SER A 61 22.85 1.65 -0.23
N LYS A 62 24.01 1.88 0.38
CA LYS A 62 24.35 1.33 1.71
C LYS A 62 24.80 2.44 2.63
N ILE A 63 24.30 2.45 3.87
CA ILE A 63 24.84 3.34 4.91
C ILE A 63 26.11 2.70 5.46
N PRO A 64 27.22 3.46 5.52
CA PRO A 64 28.41 2.99 6.23
C PRO A 64 28.06 2.72 7.70
N LYS A 65 28.57 1.61 8.25
CA LYS A 65 28.40 1.29 9.67
C LYS A 65 29.07 2.37 10.52
N SER A 66 28.28 3.08 11.35
CA SER A 66 28.77 4.08 12.30
C SER A 66 27.89 4.05 13.56
N LEU A 67 28.53 4.21 14.73
CA LEU A 67 27.83 4.31 16.01
C LEU A 67 26.88 5.53 16.06
N PHE A 68 27.24 6.62 15.38
CA PHE A 68 26.43 7.84 15.30
C PHE A 68 25.12 7.65 14.52
N ASN A 69 25.04 6.64 13.64
CA ASN A 69 23.82 6.33 12.89
C ASN A 69 22.71 5.74 13.76
N ARG A 70 22.95 5.49 15.05
CA ARG A 70 21.92 5.06 16.01
C ARG A 70 21.02 6.22 16.47
N LEU A 71 21.49 7.48 16.32
CA LEU A 71 20.67 8.66 16.63
C LEU A 71 19.64 8.89 15.51
N PRO A 72 18.34 9.06 15.83
CA PRO A 72 17.26 9.11 14.83
C PRO A 72 17.45 10.16 13.74
N ILE A 73 17.84 11.39 14.10
CA ILE A 73 18.06 12.49 13.14
C ILE A 73 19.29 12.23 12.29
N VAL A 74 20.40 11.77 12.91
CA VAL A 74 21.65 11.46 12.21
C VAL A 74 21.43 10.32 11.21
N ASN A 75 20.64 9.32 11.57
CA ASN A 75 20.29 8.22 10.67
C ASN A 75 19.54 8.72 9.42
N GLN A 76 18.60 9.66 9.56
CA GLN A 76 17.88 10.21 8.39
C GLN A 76 18.85 10.96 7.44
N TRP A 77 19.77 11.74 8.00
CA TRP A 77 20.82 12.40 7.20
C TRP A 77 21.77 11.40 6.55
N ALA A 78 22.13 10.31 7.25
CA ALA A 78 22.97 9.26 6.69
C ALA A 78 22.29 8.55 5.50
N ILE A 79 20.96 8.33 5.55
CA ILE A 79 20.18 7.80 4.43
C ILE A 79 20.25 8.72 3.23
N VAL A 80 19.96 10.01 3.42
CA VAL A 80 20.02 11.01 2.35
C VAL A 80 21.41 11.09 1.75
N ARG A 81 22.45 11.21 2.56
CA ARG A 81 23.86 11.29 2.12
C ARG A 81 24.29 10.05 1.33
N SER A 82 23.94 8.85 1.83
CA SER A 82 24.22 7.59 1.14
C SER A 82 23.56 7.55 -0.25
N LEU A 83 22.32 7.98 -0.34
CA LEU A 83 21.57 8.01 -1.60
C LEU A 83 22.16 9.05 -2.56
N VAL A 84 22.50 10.25 -2.08
CA VAL A 84 23.15 11.30 -2.89
C VAL A 84 24.49 10.81 -3.44
N ASN A 85 25.34 10.23 -2.61
CA ASN A 85 26.65 9.71 -3.04
C ASN A 85 26.47 8.63 -4.13
N ARG A 86 25.50 7.72 -3.95
CA ARG A 86 25.24 6.68 -4.93
C ARG A 86 24.68 7.24 -6.24
N LEU A 87 23.84 8.25 -6.18
CA LEU A 87 23.32 8.95 -7.35
C LEU A 87 24.44 9.68 -8.11
N ASP A 88 25.39 10.33 -7.41
CA ASP A 88 26.55 10.97 -8.02
C ASP A 88 27.44 9.98 -8.81
N GLU A 89 27.52 8.72 -8.35
CA GLU A 89 28.27 7.67 -9.07
C GLU A 89 27.56 7.22 -10.34
N ILE A 90 26.21 7.11 -10.32
CA ILE A 90 25.48 6.46 -11.42
C ILE A 90 24.96 7.44 -12.48
N ILE A 91 24.67 8.69 -12.14
CA ILE A 91 24.13 9.67 -13.09
C ILE A 91 25.06 9.93 -14.28
N PRO A 92 26.39 10.09 -14.12
CA PRO A 92 27.29 10.27 -15.25
C PRO A 92 27.30 9.08 -16.22
N LEU A 93 27.01 7.88 -15.71
CA LEU A 93 26.97 6.63 -16.49
C LEU A 93 25.65 6.49 -17.25
N ILE A 94 24.51 6.80 -16.60
CA ILE A 94 23.16 6.61 -17.13
C ILE A 94 22.78 7.79 -18.02
N LYS A 95 23.10 9.02 -17.59
CA LYS A 95 22.66 10.29 -18.20
C LYS A 95 21.13 10.32 -18.38
N PRO A 96 20.35 10.27 -17.28
CA PRO A 96 18.92 10.24 -17.35
C PRO A 96 18.35 11.58 -17.82
N ASP A 97 17.26 11.52 -18.58
CA ASP A 97 16.51 12.70 -19.01
C ASP A 97 15.62 13.25 -17.88
N ILE A 98 15.16 12.36 -16.99
CA ILE A 98 14.25 12.68 -15.88
C ILE A 98 14.63 11.88 -14.65
N LEU A 99 14.57 12.51 -13.47
CA LEU A 99 14.56 11.84 -12.18
C LEU A 99 13.11 11.66 -11.72
N HIS A 100 12.76 10.45 -11.29
CA HIS A 100 11.45 10.15 -10.70
C HIS A 100 11.64 9.62 -9.28
N ALA A 101 11.51 10.49 -8.29
CA ALA A 101 11.63 10.11 -6.89
C ALA A 101 10.26 9.69 -6.34
N HIS A 102 10.24 8.53 -5.68
CA HIS A 102 9.04 8.02 -5.03
C HIS A 102 9.13 8.27 -3.52
N SER A 103 8.00 8.59 -2.89
CA SER A 103 7.95 8.74 -1.42
C SER A 103 8.70 7.61 -0.69
N PRO A 104 9.37 7.89 0.44
CA PRO A 104 9.19 9.03 1.34
C PRO A 104 9.98 10.28 0.94
N ALA A 105 9.69 11.38 1.65
CA ALA A 105 10.31 12.68 1.45
C ALA A 105 11.86 12.68 1.44
N LEU A 106 12.50 11.73 2.12
CA LEU A 106 13.96 11.57 2.11
C LEU A 106 14.50 11.28 0.72
N ASN A 107 13.80 10.44 -0.06
CA ASN A 107 14.16 10.15 -1.45
C ASN A 107 14.00 11.40 -2.31
N GLY A 108 12.87 12.11 -2.13
CA GLY A 108 12.61 13.38 -2.82
C GLY A 108 13.66 14.44 -2.50
N TYR A 109 14.08 14.54 -1.24
CA TYR A 109 15.11 15.50 -0.83
C TYR A 109 16.49 15.16 -1.39
N ALA A 110 16.91 13.89 -1.37
CA ALA A 110 18.14 13.44 -2.02
C ALA A 110 18.10 13.71 -3.52
N ALA A 111 16.97 13.42 -4.16
CA ALA A 111 16.75 13.68 -5.58
C ALA A 111 16.81 15.17 -5.92
N LEU A 112 16.30 16.06 -5.06
CA LEU A 112 16.39 17.53 -5.24
C LEU A 112 17.82 18.04 -5.25
N ILE A 113 18.68 17.51 -4.37
CA ILE A 113 20.12 17.87 -4.34
C ILE A 113 20.74 17.54 -5.70
N ILE A 114 20.46 16.34 -6.19
CA ILE A 114 21.00 15.84 -7.46
C ILE A 114 20.40 16.56 -8.66
N ALA A 115 19.10 16.76 -8.69
CA ALA A 115 18.40 17.50 -9.75
C ALA A 115 18.99 18.88 -9.96
N LYS A 116 19.30 19.60 -8.87
CA LYS A 116 19.95 20.91 -8.91
C LYS A 116 21.39 20.81 -9.42
N ARG A 117 22.16 19.80 -8.98
CA ARG A 117 23.58 19.62 -9.33
C ARG A 117 23.77 19.32 -10.81
N TYR A 118 22.91 18.47 -11.36
CA TYR A 118 23.02 17.97 -12.73
C TYR A 118 22.04 18.64 -13.72
N HIS A 119 21.24 19.59 -13.24
CA HIS A 119 20.20 20.28 -14.03
C HIS A 119 19.20 19.33 -14.70
N ILE A 120 18.80 18.27 -13.99
CA ILE A 120 17.85 17.26 -14.49
C ILE A 120 16.47 17.54 -13.89
N PRO A 121 15.38 17.55 -14.69
CA PRO A 121 14.02 17.71 -14.16
C PRO A 121 13.64 16.56 -13.23
N LEU A 122 12.90 16.91 -12.17
CA LEU A 122 12.50 15.99 -11.11
C LEU A 122 10.99 15.90 -10.97
N VAL A 123 10.47 14.69 -11.05
CA VAL A 123 9.11 14.32 -10.67
C VAL A 123 9.14 13.66 -9.29
N TYR A 124 8.20 14.00 -8.40
CA TYR A 124 8.05 13.37 -7.11
C TYR A 124 6.68 12.69 -7.00
N GLU A 125 6.67 11.38 -6.79
CA GLU A 125 5.45 10.61 -6.58
C GLU A 125 5.15 10.43 -5.09
N CYS A 126 4.03 11.03 -4.64
CA CYS A 126 3.52 10.86 -3.29
C CYS A 126 2.40 9.79 -3.27
N ARG A 127 2.64 8.69 -2.56
CA ARG A 127 1.69 7.57 -2.44
C ARG A 127 0.96 7.53 -1.11
N ALA A 128 1.52 8.15 -0.10
CA ALA A 128 0.96 8.37 1.23
C ALA A 128 1.82 9.42 1.94
N PHE A 129 1.27 10.10 2.93
CA PHE A 129 2.06 10.96 3.79
C PHE A 129 2.73 10.12 4.88
N TRP A 130 4.05 10.20 4.96
CA TRP A 130 4.82 9.41 5.92
C TRP A 130 4.68 9.89 7.35
N GLU A 131 4.31 11.16 7.55
CA GLU A 131 3.90 11.65 8.87
C GLU A 131 2.67 10.93 9.40
N ASP A 132 1.65 10.69 8.54
CA ASP A 132 0.44 9.99 8.90
C ASP A 132 0.72 8.50 9.13
N ALA A 133 1.49 7.85 8.24
CA ALA A 133 1.91 6.47 8.41
C ALA A 133 2.71 6.24 9.71
N ALA A 134 3.52 7.20 10.13
CA ALA A 134 4.27 7.12 11.39
C ALA A 134 3.35 7.17 12.62
N VAL A 135 2.23 7.88 12.54
CA VAL A 135 1.20 7.90 13.60
C VAL A 135 0.50 6.55 13.67
N ASP A 136 0.08 6.01 12.52
CA ASP A 136 -0.63 4.72 12.44
C ASP A 136 0.22 3.54 12.92
N HIS A 137 1.54 3.61 12.71
CA HIS A 137 2.50 2.63 13.24
C HIS A 137 2.88 2.88 14.72
N GLY A 138 2.30 3.89 15.38
CA GLY A 138 2.59 4.22 16.77
C GLY A 138 4.01 4.76 17.01
N THR A 139 4.72 5.19 15.95
CA THR A 139 6.10 5.69 16.03
C THR A 139 6.18 7.22 16.13
N ALA A 140 5.07 7.91 15.98
CA ALA A 140 4.92 9.35 16.18
C ALA A 140 3.51 9.66 16.71
N ALA A 141 3.39 10.77 17.46
CA ALA A 141 2.09 11.35 17.78
C ALA A 141 1.69 12.37 16.72
N GLU A 142 0.39 12.44 16.39
CA GLU A 142 -0.13 13.49 15.51
C GLU A 142 0.17 14.87 16.11
N GLY A 143 0.67 15.78 15.27
CA GLY A 143 1.11 17.11 15.72
C GLY A 143 2.42 17.13 16.54
N GLY A 144 3.02 15.98 16.84
CA GLY A 144 4.30 15.89 17.53
C GLY A 144 5.47 16.41 16.67
N LEU A 145 6.63 16.64 17.31
CA LEU A 145 7.80 17.22 16.63
C LEU A 145 8.21 16.43 15.37
N ARG A 146 8.24 15.10 15.47
CA ARG A 146 8.57 14.22 14.33
C ARG A 146 7.57 14.37 13.19
N TYR A 147 6.27 14.42 13.51
CA TYR A 147 5.20 14.67 12.57
C TYR A 147 5.38 15.98 11.81
N ILE A 148 5.58 17.08 12.58
CA ILE A 148 5.77 18.43 12.03
C ILE A 148 7.01 18.50 11.12
N LEU A 149 8.13 17.91 11.54
CA LEU A 149 9.37 17.91 10.76
C LEU A 149 9.20 17.11 9.46
N SER A 150 8.57 15.93 9.51
CA SER A 150 8.29 15.10 8.32
C SER A 150 7.39 15.86 7.34
N LYS A 151 6.29 16.45 7.83
CA LYS A 151 5.37 17.26 7.03
C LYS A 151 6.05 18.48 6.40
N LYS A 152 6.90 19.17 7.15
CA LYS A 152 7.69 20.32 6.64
C LYS A 152 8.67 19.87 5.55
N LEU A 153 9.37 18.77 5.75
CA LEU A 153 10.32 18.24 4.75
C LEU A 153 9.59 17.85 3.46
N GLU A 154 8.48 17.15 3.57
CA GLU A 154 7.72 16.73 2.38
C GLU A 154 7.11 17.94 1.66
N THR A 155 6.58 18.91 2.40
CA THR A 155 6.11 20.19 1.83
C THR A 155 7.23 20.95 1.13
N TYR A 156 8.45 20.92 1.67
CA TYR A 156 9.63 21.50 1.02
C TYR A 156 9.92 20.79 -0.31
N VAL A 157 9.87 19.45 -0.34
CA VAL A 157 10.03 18.68 -1.58
C VAL A 157 8.97 19.07 -2.60
N PHE A 158 7.69 19.10 -2.24
CA PHE A 158 6.60 19.51 -3.13
C PHE A 158 6.81 20.89 -3.74
N LYS A 159 7.30 21.85 -2.97
CA LYS A 159 7.56 23.21 -3.47
C LYS A 159 8.64 23.27 -4.53
N HIS A 160 9.68 22.43 -4.42
CA HIS A 160 10.90 22.56 -5.21
C HIS A 160 11.04 21.57 -6.39
N VAL A 161 10.23 20.52 -6.48
CA VAL A 161 10.21 19.62 -7.65
C VAL A 161 9.54 20.26 -8.85
N ASN A 162 9.78 19.75 -10.05
CA ASN A 162 9.16 20.27 -11.29
C ASN A 162 7.69 19.84 -11.40
N ALA A 163 7.37 18.58 -11.09
CA ALA A 163 6.02 18.04 -11.10
C ALA A 163 5.81 17.07 -9.95
N ILE A 164 4.55 16.90 -9.57
CA ILE A 164 4.13 15.97 -8.52
C ILE A 164 3.13 15.01 -9.12
N THR A 165 3.31 13.72 -8.86
CA THR A 165 2.27 12.71 -9.10
C THR A 165 1.76 12.16 -7.78
N THR A 166 0.48 11.80 -7.74
CA THR A 166 -0.15 11.17 -6.58
C THR A 166 -1.19 10.15 -7.02
N ILE A 167 -1.65 9.32 -6.09
CA ILE A 167 -2.47 8.15 -6.43
C ILE A 167 -3.97 8.40 -6.30
N CYS A 168 -4.39 9.56 -5.77
CA CYS A 168 -5.79 9.83 -5.50
C CYS A 168 -6.08 11.32 -5.28
N GLU A 169 -7.33 11.71 -5.38
CA GLU A 169 -7.78 13.09 -5.18
C GLU A 169 -7.65 13.54 -3.72
N GLY A 170 -7.80 12.62 -2.76
CA GLY A 170 -7.59 12.92 -1.34
C GLY A 170 -6.18 13.47 -1.07
N LEU A 171 -5.15 12.80 -1.58
CA LEU A 171 -3.76 13.28 -1.48
C LEU A 171 -3.54 14.56 -2.28
N ARG A 172 -4.09 14.65 -3.50
CA ARG A 172 -3.99 15.87 -4.32
C ARG A 172 -4.53 17.11 -3.60
N SER A 173 -5.70 16.97 -2.99
CA SER A 173 -6.36 18.04 -2.24
C SER A 173 -5.55 18.47 -1.02
N ASP A 174 -4.99 17.52 -0.27
CA ASP A 174 -4.13 17.83 0.88
C ASP A 174 -2.83 18.51 0.43
N ILE A 175 -2.17 18.01 -0.61
CA ILE A 175 -0.96 18.65 -1.17
C ILE A 175 -1.27 20.10 -1.61
N ALA A 176 -2.40 20.33 -2.28
CA ALA A 176 -2.83 21.65 -2.68
C ALA A 176 -3.08 22.57 -1.48
N SER A 177 -3.67 22.04 -0.39
CA SER A 177 -3.89 22.79 0.86
C SER A 177 -2.59 23.24 1.55
N ARG A 178 -1.46 22.59 1.24
CA ARG A 178 -0.12 22.99 1.71
C ARG A 178 0.47 24.17 0.91
N GLY A 179 -0.33 24.77 0.01
CA GLY A 179 0.08 25.92 -0.84
C GLY A 179 0.81 25.51 -2.13
N ILE A 180 0.59 24.30 -2.60
CA ILE A 180 1.15 23.80 -3.87
C ILE A 180 0.13 24.05 -5.00
N PRO A 181 0.52 24.69 -6.13
CA PRO A 181 -0.40 24.91 -7.24
C PRO A 181 -0.96 23.60 -7.81
N VAL A 182 -2.29 23.51 -7.94
CA VAL A 182 -3.00 22.31 -8.44
C VAL A 182 -2.47 21.85 -9.80
N LYS A 183 -2.12 22.78 -10.70
CA LYS A 183 -1.53 22.48 -12.01
C LYS A 183 -0.21 21.71 -11.96
N LYS A 184 0.47 21.70 -10.81
CA LYS A 184 1.72 20.97 -10.58
C LYS A 184 1.48 19.53 -10.16
N ILE A 185 0.22 19.16 -9.81
CA ILE A 185 -0.14 17.89 -9.21
C ILE A 185 -1.01 17.09 -10.18
N THR A 186 -0.52 15.94 -10.61
CA THR A 186 -1.26 15.01 -11.47
C THR A 186 -1.63 13.77 -10.71
N VAL A 187 -2.91 13.37 -10.75
CA VAL A 187 -3.35 12.09 -10.19
C VAL A 187 -3.10 10.98 -11.21
N ILE A 188 -2.34 9.98 -10.81
CA ILE A 188 -2.15 8.71 -11.51
C ILE A 188 -2.67 7.62 -10.58
N PRO A 189 -3.93 7.21 -10.71
CA PRO A 189 -4.59 6.36 -9.72
C PRO A 189 -3.95 4.99 -9.59
N ASN A 190 -4.26 4.31 -8.50
CA ASN A 190 -4.02 2.89 -8.37
C ASN A 190 -4.84 2.14 -9.42
N ALA A 191 -4.24 1.14 -10.03
CA ALA A 191 -4.88 0.26 -10.99
C ALA A 191 -4.39 -1.17 -10.78
N VAL A 192 -5.11 -2.13 -11.32
CA VAL A 192 -4.73 -3.54 -11.39
C VAL A 192 -4.68 -3.97 -12.85
N ASP A 193 -3.82 -4.90 -13.16
CA ASP A 193 -3.73 -5.52 -14.47
C ASP A 193 -4.83 -6.59 -14.56
N ILE A 194 -5.92 -6.28 -15.25
CA ILE A 194 -7.09 -7.16 -15.35
C ILE A 194 -6.76 -8.48 -16.07
N ASP A 195 -5.73 -8.51 -16.91
CA ASP A 195 -5.30 -9.73 -17.60
C ASP A 195 -4.66 -10.76 -16.65
N GLN A 196 -4.25 -10.31 -15.45
CA GLN A 196 -3.73 -11.19 -14.40
C GLN A 196 -4.84 -11.78 -13.51
N PHE A 197 -6.07 -11.28 -13.64
CA PHE A 197 -7.22 -11.73 -12.86
C PHE A 197 -8.25 -12.37 -13.81
N THR A 198 -8.55 -13.64 -13.59
CA THR A 198 -9.58 -14.29 -14.39
C THR A 198 -10.94 -14.16 -13.73
N TYR A 199 -11.83 -13.41 -14.37
CA TYR A 199 -13.21 -13.25 -13.93
C TYR A 199 -14.00 -14.56 -14.01
N GLY A 200 -14.83 -14.84 -13.01
CA GLY A 200 -15.79 -15.92 -13.04
C GLY A 200 -15.21 -17.33 -12.85
N ILE A 201 -13.96 -17.45 -12.36
CA ILE A 201 -13.43 -18.76 -11.97
C ILE A 201 -14.20 -19.26 -10.75
N GLU A 202 -14.71 -20.49 -10.86
CA GLU A 202 -15.30 -21.21 -9.73
C GLU A 202 -14.24 -21.52 -8.66
N ALA A 203 -14.70 -21.59 -7.41
CA ALA A 203 -13.85 -21.95 -6.29
C ALA A 203 -13.30 -23.38 -6.44
N ASP A 204 -12.01 -23.55 -6.22
CA ASP A 204 -11.41 -24.89 -6.16
C ASP A 204 -12.07 -25.70 -5.04
N GLN A 205 -12.74 -26.79 -5.44
CA GLN A 205 -13.48 -27.65 -4.54
C GLN A 205 -12.57 -28.42 -3.57
N ALA A 206 -11.32 -28.72 -3.94
CA ALA A 206 -10.37 -29.36 -3.03
C ALA A 206 -9.92 -28.38 -1.94
N LEU A 207 -9.61 -27.14 -2.30
CA LEU A 207 -9.30 -26.07 -1.34
C LEU A 207 -10.52 -25.74 -0.47
N SER A 208 -11.72 -25.66 -1.06
CA SER A 208 -12.97 -25.42 -0.33
C SER A 208 -13.21 -26.50 0.75
N ARG A 209 -13.02 -27.79 0.40
CA ARG A 209 -13.08 -28.90 1.38
C ARG A 209 -12.04 -28.77 2.48
N LYS A 210 -10.78 -28.50 2.10
CA LYS A 210 -9.68 -28.35 3.05
C LYS A 210 -9.93 -27.24 4.06
N LEU A 211 -10.57 -26.14 3.62
CA LEU A 211 -10.87 -24.98 4.46
C LEU A 211 -12.24 -25.09 5.17
N GLY A 212 -13.04 -26.12 4.90
CA GLY A 212 -14.39 -26.28 5.47
C GLY A 212 -15.40 -25.24 4.97
N LEU A 213 -15.24 -24.79 3.73
CA LEU A 213 -16.06 -23.72 3.12
C LEU A 213 -17.19 -24.25 2.24
N GLN A 214 -17.34 -25.59 2.09
CA GLN A 214 -18.40 -26.16 1.25
C GLN A 214 -19.79 -25.77 1.75
N ASN A 215 -20.63 -25.32 0.83
CA ASN A 215 -22.00 -24.84 1.13
C ASN A 215 -22.02 -23.73 2.20
N LYS A 216 -21.00 -22.89 2.22
CA LYS A 216 -20.89 -21.72 3.10
C LYS A 216 -20.91 -20.44 2.28
N THR A 217 -21.44 -19.38 2.87
CA THR A 217 -21.21 -18.02 2.39
C THR A 217 -19.94 -17.48 3.05
N VAL A 218 -18.99 -17.03 2.24
CA VAL A 218 -17.65 -16.68 2.68
C VAL A 218 -17.42 -15.18 2.61
N LEU A 219 -17.32 -14.55 3.79
CA LEU A 219 -16.69 -13.23 3.90
C LEU A 219 -15.18 -13.38 3.86
N GLY A 220 -14.46 -12.45 3.24
CA GLY A 220 -13.03 -12.57 3.13
C GLY A 220 -12.26 -11.27 3.30
N PHE A 221 -11.04 -11.42 3.80
CA PHE A 221 -10.01 -10.38 3.75
C PHE A 221 -8.66 -11.03 3.41
N ILE A 222 -8.00 -10.51 2.39
CA ILE A 222 -6.68 -10.98 1.94
C ILE A 222 -5.70 -9.81 2.00
N GLY A 223 -4.59 -9.97 2.74
CA GLY A 223 -3.53 -8.96 2.81
C GLY A 223 -2.85 -8.84 4.17
N SER A 224 -2.13 -7.72 4.36
CA SER A 224 -1.43 -7.45 5.62
C SER A 224 -2.40 -6.94 6.70
N PHE A 225 -2.23 -7.45 7.92
CA PHE A 225 -3.07 -7.12 9.07
C PHE A 225 -2.49 -5.94 9.85
N TYR A 226 -2.76 -4.73 9.35
CA TYR A 226 -2.46 -3.49 10.06
C TYR A 226 -3.66 -3.02 10.88
N ALA A 227 -3.43 -2.22 11.91
CA ALA A 227 -4.49 -1.73 12.80
C ALA A 227 -5.57 -0.94 12.03
N TYR A 228 -5.16 -0.11 11.08
CA TYR A 228 -6.07 0.71 10.28
C TYR A 228 -6.97 -0.10 9.32
N GLU A 229 -6.65 -1.37 9.04
CA GLU A 229 -7.52 -2.23 8.21
C GLU A 229 -8.81 -2.65 8.96
N GLY A 230 -8.86 -2.48 10.31
CA GLY A 230 -10.07 -2.61 11.09
C GLY A 230 -10.62 -4.03 11.24
N LEU A 231 -9.81 -5.07 11.07
CA LEU A 231 -10.25 -6.47 11.21
C LEU A 231 -10.93 -6.78 12.55
N PRO A 232 -10.52 -6.18 13.69
CA PRO A 232 -11.25 -6.33 14.93
C PRO A 232 -12.72 -5.90 14.89
N LEU A 233 -13.05 -4.86 14.09
CA LEU A 233 -14.43 -4.41 13.89
C LEU A 233 -15.26 -5.47 13.14
N LEU A 234 -14.67 -6.13 12.15
CA LEU A 234 -15.32 -7.22 11.43
C LEU A 234 -15.61 -8.42 12.36
N LEU A 235 -14.67 -8.75 13.25
CA LEU A 235 -14.90 -9.79 14.27
C LEU A 235 -16.06 -9.42 15.20
N ASP A 236 -16.18 -8.16 15.61
CA ASP A 236 -17.27 -7.68 16.46
C ASP A 236 -18.64 -7.76 15.77
N ALA A 237 -18.69 -7.64 14.45
CA ALA A 237 -19.91 -7.75 13.64
C ALA A 237 -20.39 -9.20 13.45
N LEU A 238 -19.48 -10.20 13.47
CA LEU A 238 -19.79 -11.60 13.15
C LEU A 238 -20.90 -12.20 13.98
N PRO A 239 -20.96 -12.08 15.34
CA PRO A 239 -22.03 -12.70 16.13
C PRO A 239 -23.42 -12.28 15.67
N LYS A 240 -23.60 -11.01 15.29
CA LYS A 240 -24.86 -10.47 14.80
C LYS A 240 -25.22 -11.03 13.41
N ILE A 241 -24.23 -11.14 12.52
CA ILE A 241 -24.41 -11.74 11.20
C ILE A 241 -24.79 -13.22 11.34
N MET A 242 -24.09 -13.99 12.19
CA MET A 242 -24.35 -15.41 12.42
C MET A 242 -25.74 -15.72 12.95
N THR A 243 -26.36 -14.78 13.65
CA THR A 243 -27.75 -14.94 14.15
C THR A 243 -28.76 -15.07 12.99
N LYS A 244 -28.48 -14.45 11.84
CA LYS A 244 -29.32 -14.48 10.64
C LYS A 244 -28.80 -15.48 9.59
N HIS A 245 -27.49 -15.63 9.52
CA HIS A 245 -26.76 -16.46 8.53
C HIS A 245 -25.79 -17.40 9.24
N PRO A 246 -26.24 -18.52 9.85
CA PRO A 246 -25.37 -19.42 10.61
C PRO A 246 -24.34 -20.16 9.74
N GLU A 247 -24.57 -20.22 8.41
CA GLU A 247 -23.65 -20.80 7.44
C GLU A 247 -22.46 -19.88 7.08
N ILE A 248 -22.45 -18.64 7.56
CA ILE A 248 -21.38 -17.69 7.25
C ILE A 248 -20.01 -18.17 7.75
N ARG A 249 -18.99 -17.93 6.96
CA ARG A 249 -17.57 -18.12 7.36
C ARG A 249 -16.77 -16.86 7.05
N LEU A 250 -15.76 -16.59 7.84
CA LEU A 250 -14.79 -15.54 7.59
C LEU A 250 -13.43 -16.16 7.26
N LEU A 251 -12.94 -15.89 6.05
CA LEU A 251 -11.63 -16.32 5.59
C LEU A 251 -10.64 -15.15 5.72
N LEU A 252 -9.65 -15.29 6.59
CA LEU A 252 -8.56 -14.34 6.79
C LEU A 252 -7.27 -14.92 6.24
N VAL A 253 -6.78 -14.33 5.13
CA VAL A 253 -5.55 -14.75 4.47
C VAL A 253 -4.50 -13.65 4.59
N GLY A 254 -3.36 -13.98 5.20
CA GLY A 254 -2.27 -13.04 5.39
C GLY A 254 -1.71 -13.05 6.80
N GLY A 255 -1.12 -11.93 7.19
CA GLY A 255 -0.52 -11.76 8.50
C GLY A 255 0.01 -10.33 8.66
N GLY A 256 0.54 -10.02 9.83
CA GLY A 256 1.06 -8.67 10.08
C GLY A 256 1.10 -8.31 11.55
N PRO A 257 1.33 -7.02 11.87
CA PRO A 257 1.49 -6.57 13.25
C PRO A 257 0.29 -6.89 14.16
N GLN A 258 -0.92 -7.00 13.60
CA GLN A 258 -2.14 -7.30 14.36
C GLN A 258 -2.46 -8.82 14.46
N GLU A 259 -1.64 -9.68 13.91
CA GLU A 259 -1.92 -11.12 13.81
C GLU A 259 -2.25 -11.77 15.14
N GLU A 260 -1.38 -11.62 16.13
CA GLU A 260 -1.56 -12.22 17.44
C GLU A 260 -2.77 -11.63 18.18
N PHE A 261 -2.98 -10.32 18.05
CA PHE A 261 -4.16 -9.66 18.63
C PHE A 261 -5.47 -10.21 18.02
N ILE A 262 -5.52 -10.40 16.71
CA ILE A 262 -6.67 -10.95 15.99
C ILE A 262 -6.94 -12.39 16.43
N LYS A 263 -5.91 -13.25 16.49
CA LYS A 263 -6.04 -14.64 16.96
C LYS A 263 -6.57 -14.71 18.39
N GLN A 264 -6.05 -13.88 19.29
CA GLN A 264 -6.53 -13.84 20.67
C GLN A 264 -7.98 -13.35 20.75
N LYS A 265 -8.36 -12.35 19.96
CA LYS A 265 -9.74 -11.85 19.90
C LYS A 265 -10.70 -12.93 19.39
N ILE A 266 -10.34 -13.66 18.33
CA ILE A 266 -11.12 -14.81 17.82
C ILE A 266 -11.36 -15.84 18.93
N LYS A 267 -10.30 -16.18 19.69
CA LYS A 267 -10.38 -17.13 20.80
C LYS A 267 -11.29 -16.61 21.93
N ASN A 268 -11.12 -15.38 22.34
CA ASN A 268 -11.90 -14.78 23.43
C ASN A 268 -13.40 -14.67 23.08
N MET A 269 -13.73 -14.49 21.81
CA MET A 269 -15.11 -14.42 21.32
C MET A 269 -15.71 -15.81 20.98
N GLY A 270 -14.94 -16.89 21.06
CA GLY A 270 -15.42 -18.24 20.72
C GLY A 270 -15.67 -18.45 19.23
N LEU A 271 -15.02 -17.66 18.36
CA LEU A 271 -15.28 -17.63 16.90
C LEU A 271 -14.41 -18.59 16.08
N GLN A 272 -13.65 -19.50 16.73
CA GLN A 272 -12.72 -20.42 16.04
C GLN A 272 -13.41 -21.35 15.04
N HIS A 273 -14.71 -21.62 15.24
CA HIS A 273 -15.51 -22.47 14.36
C HIS A 273 -16.06 -21.73 13.11
N VAL A 274 -15.93 -20.39 13.08
CA VAL A 274 -16.44 -19.52 11.98
C VAL A 274 -15.29 -18.87 11.22
N VAL A 275 -14.20 -18.52 11.93
CA VAL A 275 -13.07 -17.79 11.33
C VAL A 275 -11.98 -18.77 10.92
N ILE A 276 -11.70 -18.81 9.63
CA ILE A 276 -10.61 -19.57 9.03
C ILE A 276 -9.40 -18.63 8.87
N PHE A 277 -8.35 -18.91 9.61
CA PHE A 277 -7.12 -18.14 9.56
C PHE A 277 -6.03 -18.98 8.89
N THR A 278 -5.56 -18.57 7.71
CA THR A 278 -4.58 -19.35 6.94
C THR A 278 -3.13 -18.96 7.22
N GLY A 279 -2.89 -17.77 7.76
CA GLY A 279 -1.57 -17.17 7.75
C GLY A 279 -1.17 -16.69 6.34
N ARG A 280 0.11 -16.39 6.17
CA ARG A 280 0.66 -15.98 4.87
C ARG A 280 0.74 -17.18 3.94
N ILE A 281 0.35 -16.97 2.71
CA ILE A 281 0.42 -17.97 1.62
C ILE A 281 1.40 -17.50 0.54
N ALA A 282 1.83 -18.41 -0.31
CA ALA A 282 2.63 -18.09 -1.48
C ALA A 282 1.83 -17.22 -2.46
N HIS A 283 2.50 -16.28 -3.12
CA HIS A 283 1.84 -15.30 -3.99
C HIS A 283 1.08 -15.96 -5.15
N GLU A 284 1.62 -17.04 -5.67
CA GLU A 284 1.07 -17.84 -6.77
C GLU A 284 -0.28 -18.48 -6.42
N LEU A 285 -0.53 -18.71 -5.13
CA LEU A 285 -1.78 -19.33 -4.64
C LEU A 285 -2.84 -18.29 -4.27
N VAL A 286 -2.52 -17.01 -4.26
CA VAL A 286 -3.45 -15.96 -3.80
C VAL A 286 -4.75 -15.96 -4.58
N GLN A 287 -4.68 -16.19 -5.88
CA GLN A 287 -5.85 -16.26 -6.76
C GLN A 287 -6.86 -17.33 -6.33
N ASP A 288 -6.39 -18.51 -5.92
CA ASP A 288 -7.25 -19.62 -5.50
C ASP A 288 -8.04 -19.25 -4.23
N TYR A 289 -7.42 -18.48 -3.33
CA TYR A 289 -8.09 -17.99 -2.12
C TYR A 289 -9.07 -16.84 -2.40
N TYR A 290 -8.77 -15.96 -3.39
CA TYR A 290 -9.75 -14.98 -3.85
C TYR A 290 -11.01 -15.66 -4.35
N ASN A 291 -10.87 -16.78 -5.07
CA ASN A 291 -11.99 -17.55 -5.65
C ASN A 291 -12.85 -18.24 -4.58
N GLN A 292 -12.38 -18.40 -3.34
CA GLN A 292 -13.16 -18.93 -2.21
C GLN A 292 -14.07 -17.90 -1.54
N VAL A 293 -13.94 -16.61 -1.88
CA VAL A 293 -14.64 -15.52 -1.19
C VAL A 293 -15.83 -15.03 -2.00
N ASP A 294 -16.99 -14.91 -1.38
CA ASP A 294 -18.18 -14.33 -1.98
C ASP A 294 -18.22 -12.81 -1.82
N ILE A 295 -17.91 -12.33 -0.60
CA ILE A 295 -17.93 -10.90 -0.25
C ILE A 295 -16.61 -10.51 0.41
N PHE A 296 -15.84 -9.66 -0.25
CA PHE A 296 -14.67 -9.04 0.39
C PHE A 296 -15.08 -7.89 1.29
N VAL A 297 -14.60 -7.93 2.53
CA VAL A 297 -14.90 -6.91 3.54
C VAL A 297 -13.64 -6.12 3.89
N TYR A 298 -13.69 -4.80 3.67
CA TYR A 298 -12.59 -3.87 3.94
C TYR A 298 -13.01 -2.85 5.01
N PRO A 299 -12.94 -3.21 6.31
CA PRO A 299 -13.51 -2.43 7.41
C PRO A 299 -12.55 -1.35 7.93
N ARG A 300 -11.85 -0.64 7.03
CA ARG A 300 -10.87 0.38 7.42
C ARG A 300 -11.43 1.36 8.44
N LEU A 301 -10.64 1.63 9.47
CA LEU A 301 -10.97 2.62 10.49
C LEU A 301 -10.87 4.03 9.93
N ALA A 302 -11.75 4.92 10.40
CA ALA A 302 -11.72 6.34 10.04
C ALA A 302 -10.53 7.02 10.71
N MET A 303 -9.48 7.26 9.95
CA MET A 303 -8.30 8.00 10.34
C MET A 303 -7.75 8.76 9.13
N ARG A 304 -6.77 9.63 9.37
CA ARG A 304 -6.27 10.51 8.31
C ARG A 304 -5.71 9.73 7.12
N LEU A 305 -4.91 8.68 7.35
CA LEU A 305 -4.37 7.84 6.29
C LEU A 305 -5.47 7.23 5.41
N THR A 306 -6.45 6.59 6.02
CA THR A 306 -7.52 5.88 5.30
C THR A 306 -8.50 6.82 4.60
N ASN A 307 -8.66 8.04 5.13
CA ASN A 307 -9.46 9.07 4.48
C ASN A 307 -8.78 9.68 3.25
N LEU A 308 -7.44 9.67 3.20
CA LEU A 308 -6.69 10.29 2.11
C LEU A 308 -6.23 9.30 1.03
N VAL A 309 -6.05 8.02 1.37
CA VAL A 309 -5.34 7.05 0.52
C VAL A 309 -6.26 5.94 0.01
N THR A 310 -6.36 5.82 -1.31
CA THR A 310 -7.07 4.73 -1.97
C THR A 310 -6.28 3.42 -1.89
N PRO A 311 -6.91 2.29 -1.48
CA PRO A 311 -6.26 0.98 -1.44
C PRO A 311 -6.28 0.26 -2.80
N LEU A 312 -5.39 -0.74 -2.96
CA LEU A 312 -5.38 -1.65 -4.11
C LEU A 312 -6.35 -2.82 -3.94
N LYS A 313 -6.49 -3.35 -2.73
CA LYS A 313 -7.28 -4.57 -2.43
C LYS A 313 -8.72 -4.58 -2.97
N PRO A 314 -9.51 -3.51 -2.84
CA PRO A 314 -10.84 -3.48 -3.46
C PRO A 314 -10.81 -3.60 -4.98
N LEU A 315 -9.81 -3.01 -5.65
CA LEU A 315 -9.64 -3.09 -7.10
C LEU A 315 -9.31 -4.52 -7.54
N GLU A 316 -8.48 -5.23 -6.78
CA GLU A 316 -8.14 -6.65 -7.03
C GLU A 316 -9.39 -7.54 -6.89
N ALA A 317 -10.21 -7.32 -5.86
CA ALA A 317 -11.46 -8.05 -5.68
C ALA A 317 -12.47 -7.75 -6.80
N MET A 318 -12.62 -6.48 -7.17
CA MET A 318 -13.50 -6.07 -8.27
C MET A 318 -13.06 -6.64 -9.62
N ALA A 319 -11.75 -6.71 -9.89
CA ALA A 319 -11.21 -7.28 -11.13
C ALA A 319 -11.55 -8.78 -11.27
N GLN A 320 -11.78 -9.47 -10.17
CA GLN A 320 -12.20 -10.88 -10.14
C GLN A 320 -13.73 -11.05 -10.06
N GLY A 321 -14.47 -9.94 -10.16
CA GLY A 321 -15.93 -9.96 -10.09
C GLY A 321 -16.50 -10.32 -8.72
N ARG A 322 -15.71 -10.12 -7.64
CA ARG A 322 -16.16 -10.39 -6.28
C ARG A 322 -16.88 -9.19 -5.70
N LEU A 323 -17.92 -9.45 -4.89
CA LEU A 323 -18.61 -8.38 -4.17
C LEU A 323 -17.66 -7.69 -3.18
N VAL A 324 -17.74 -6.38 -3.11
CA VAL A 324 -16.93 -5.56 -2.20
C VAL A 324 -17.83 -4.79 -1.26
N LEU A 325 -17.61 -5.00 0.03
CA LEU A 325 -18.17 -4.21 1.12
C LEU A 325 -17.04 -3.47 1.84
N ALA A 326 -17.10 -2.16 1.92
CA ALA A 326 -16.06 -1.36 2.55
C ALA A 326 -16.62 -0.28 3.48
N SER A 327 -15.82 0.15 4.44
CA SER A 327 -16.16 1.32 5.25
C SER A 327 -16.17 2.60 4.40
N ASP A 328 -16.96 3.60 4.77
CA ASP A 328 -17.13 4.86 4.04
C ASP A 328 -16.00 5.89 4.26
N VAL A 329 -14.78 5.42 4.53
CA VAL A 329 -13.60 6.28 4.58
C VAL A 329 -13.30 6.91 3.22
N GLY A 330 -12.68 8.09 3.21
CA GLY A 330 -12.45 8.86 1.98
C GLY A 330 -11.76 8.08 0.87
N GLY A 331 -10.76 7.27 1.21
CA GLY A 331 -10.05 6.43 0.23
C GLY A 331 -10.94 5.34 -0.40
N HIS A 332 -11.94 4.82 0.29
CA HIS A 332 -12.91 3.89 -0.28
C HIS A 332 -13.98 4.62 -1.10
N LYS A 333 -14.48 5.77 -0.61
CA LYS A 333 -15.47 6.57 -1.34
C LYS A 333 -14.99 7.07 -2.69
N GLU A 334 -13.69 7.21 -2.87
CA GLU A 334 -13.10 7.56 -4.16
C GLU A 334 -13.15 6.38 -5.17
N LEU A 335 -13.14 5.13 -4.68
CA LEU A 335 -13.16 3.92 -5.50
C LEU A 335 -14.55 3.32 -5.68
N ILE A 336 -15.38 3.39 -4.62
CA ILE A 336 -16.66 2.68 -4.54
C ILE A 336 -17.81 3.65 -4.72
N LYS A 337 -18.58 3.39 -5.76
CA LYS A 337 -19.86 4.02 -6.02
C LYS A 337 -20.95 3.06 -5.52
N PRO A 338 -21.67 3.41 -4.41
CA PRO A 338 -22.62 2.50 -3.79
C PRO A 338 -23.65 1.94 -4.77
N LEU A 339 -23.96 0.66 -4.63
CA LEU A 339 -24.91 -0.11 -5.46
C LEU A 339 -24.50 -0.24 -6.95
N TYR A 340 -23.38 0.34 -7.35
CA TYR A 340 -22.89 0.22 -8.73
C TYR A 340 -21.71 -0.77 -8.84
N ASN A 341 -20.68 -0.58 -8.01
CA ASN A 341 -19.49 -1.44 -8.03
C ASN A 341 -19.09 -1.95 -6.63
N GLY A 342 -19.95 -1.75 -5.62
CA GLY A 342 -19.74 -2.23 -4.26
C GLY A 342 -20.69 -1.60 -3.27
N PHE A 343 -20.49 -1.91 -2.01
CA PHE A 343 -21.30 -1.42 -0.89
C PHE A 343 -20.43 -0.65 0.09
N LEU A 344 -21.01 0.36 0.73
CA LEU A 344 -20.37 1.12 1.79
C LEU A 344 -21.18 1.03 3.07
N PHE A 345 -20.49 0.87 4.20
CA PHE A 345 -21.04 0.98 5.54
C PHE A 345 -20.34 2.08 6.32
N LYS A 346 -20.95 2.60 7.36
CA LYS A 346 -20.38 3.66 8.19
C LYS A 346 -19.13 3.18 8.91
N ALA A 347 -18.03 3.89 8.71
CA ALA A 347 -16.73 3.54 9.31
C ALA A 347 -16.80 3.52 10.85
N ASN A 348 -16.03 2.65 11.50
CA ASN A 348 -15.99 2.44 12.94
C ASN A 348 -17.32 1.93 13.56
N ASP A 349 -18.25 1.41 12.76
CA ASP A 349 -19.57 0.97 13.21
C ASP A 349 -19.76 -0.52 12.85
N ALA A 350 -19.59 -1.40 13.86
CA ALA A 350 -19.75 -2.86 13.68
C ALA A 350 -21.21 -3.27 13.45
N ASP A 351 -22.16 -2.51 14.00
CA ASP A 351 -23.58 -2.78 13.82
C ASP A 351 -24.04 -2.45 12.40
N GLU A 352 -23.58 -1.34 11.85
CA GLU A 352 -23.88 -0.98 10.47
C GLU A 352 -23.18 -1.94 9.49
N LEU A 353 -21.94 -2.38 9.79
CA LEU A 353 -21.28 -3.43 9.02
C LEU A 353 -22.13 -4.71 9.01
N ALA A 354 -22.54 -5.19 10.20
CA ALA A 354 -23.36 -6.41 10.31
C ALA A 354 -24.67 -6.29 9.56
N LYS A 355 -25.38 -5.16 9.71
CA LYS A 355 -26.62 -4.87 9.00
C LYS A 355 -26.42 -4.90 7.48
N THR A 356 -25.38 -4.22 6.99
CA THR A 356 -25.11 -4.17 5.54
C THR A 356 -24.79 -5.54 4.97
N VAL A 357 -24.03 -6.39 5.69
CA VAL A 357 -23.82 -7.79 5.27
C VAL A 357 -25.14 -8.54 5.19
N ILE A 358 -26.01 -8.43 6.21
CA ILE A 358 -27.32 -9.10 6.23
C ILE A 358 -28.23 -8.60 5.10
N ASP A 359 -28.17 -7.32 4.77
CA ASP A 359 -28.98 -6.73 3.69
C ASP A 359 -28.48 -7.15 2.29
N ILE A 360 -27.20 -7.55 2.14
CA ILE A 360 -26.61 -8.03 0.89
C ILE A 360 -26.95 -9.51 0.66
N LEU A 361 -27.03 -10.31 1.73
CA LEU A 361 -27.29 -11.76 1.69
C LEU A 361 -28.78 -12.08 1.59
#